data_8ba675c3b443f5db39d41f7c6f4eb47b
#
_entry.id   8ba675c3b443f5db39d41f7c6f4eb47b
#
_cell.length_a   1.000
_cell.length_b   1.000
_cell.length_c   1.000
_cell.angle_alpha   90.00
_cell.angle_beta   90.00
_cell.angle_gamma   90.00
#
_symmetry.space_group_name_H-M   'P 1'
#
loop_
_entity.id
_entity.type
_entity.pdbx_description
1 polymer ?
#
loop_
_entity_poly.entity_id
_entity_poly.type
_entity_poly.pdbx_seq_one_letter_code
_entity_poly.pdbx_strand_id
1 'polypeptide(L)'
;MSKSKKTTGATALKIIIILAAVILTAVLALILSFVISSKGKVKPVTDNDGNQIAGSISEKCFVEINGFEMGMFIRSADAENPVLLFLHGGPGMPEYFLEEKYPTGLEKYFTVVYADQRGAGLSYSDDISAETMNIEQLADDIAELTEYLKERFGKEKIYLMGHSWVSAVGIMTAHKYPELYYAYIGMGQIANDELNSQMNYEYLVNYFTQKGDNAMVRKINKYKTDDGWNAPGNVVEQILCKAGAATTRECRSDALDIFLPIMWNSEYTFGEKCNIWLGKMSSAKTQLMQDRYIDFMNVYTEFELPIYFFSGAYDYTVNHELSAMYLDKITAPEKGFYLFEDSAHSPLFEEPEKAVKILLDICK
;
A
#
# COMPACT_ATOMS: atom_id res chain seq x y z
N MET A 1 46.35 -36.78 28.31
CA MET A 1 45.33 -36.47 27.27
C MET A 1 44.32 -35.34 27.63
N SER A 2 44.58 -34.46 28.59
CA SER A 2 43.61 -33.44 29.07
C SER A 2 43.87 -31.98 28.56
N LYS A 3 45.01 -31.67 27.95
CA LYS A 3 45.34 -30.31 27.48
C LYS A 3 44.78 -29.97 26.10
N SER A 4 44.46 -30.94 25.21
CA SER A 4 43.99 -30.70 23.83
C SER A 4 42.53 -30.24 23.76
N LYS A 5 41.63 -30.67 24.65
CA LYS A 5 40.20 -30.29 24.66
C LYS A 5 39.97 -28.86 25.17
N LYS A 6 40.85 -28.31 26.03
CA LYS A 6 40.71 -26.93 26.56
C LYS A 6 41.10 -25.87 25.52
N THR A 7 42.06 -26.15 24.64
CA THR A 7 42.54 -25.23 23.61
C THR A 7 41.52 -25.07 22.48
N THR A 8 40.83 -26.14 22.05
CA THR A 8 39.77 -26.12 21.03
C THR A 8 38.55 -25.30 21.49
N GLY A 9 38.12 -25.42 22.75
CA GLY A 9 37.01 -24.63 23.29
C GLY A 9 37.30 -23.13 23.37
N ALA A 10 38.51 -22.75 23.77
CA ALA A 10 38.92 -21.36 23.86
C ALA A 10 39.04 -20.71 22.46
N THR A 11 39.49 -21.45 21.46
CA THR A 11 39.56 -20.98 20.06
C THR A 11 38.16 -20.85 19.46
N ALA A 12 37.26 -21.79 19.67
CA ALA A 12 35.86 -21.70 19.22
C ALA A 12 35.13 -20.49 19.84
N LEU A 13 35.31 -20.26 21.14
CA LEU A 13 34.74 -19.10 21.82
C LEU A 13 35.25 -17.75 21.23
N LYS A 14 36.55 -17.65 20.93
CA LYS A 14 37.11 -16.45 20.28
C LYS A 14 36.50 -16.21 18.90
N ILE A 15 36.32 -17.28 18.10
CA ILE A 15 35.70 -17.17 16.78
C ILE A 15 34.22 -16.68 16.91
N ILE A 16 33.44 -17.22 17.84
CA ILE A 16 32.07 -16.80 18.10
C ILE A 16 32.02 -15.33 18.51
N ILE A 17 32.91 -14.88 19.39
CA ILE A 17 32.98 -13.46 19.82
C ILE A 17 33.33 -12.56 18.64
N ILE A 18 34.28 -12.94 17.79
CA ILE A 18 34.65 -12.16 16.61
C ILE A 18 33.48 -12.09 15.63
N LEU A 19 32.82 -13.20 15.36
CA LEU A 19 31.64 -13.24 14.48
C LEU A 19 30.50 -12.38 15.05
N ALA A 20 30.23 -12.45 16.35
CA ALA A 20 29.22 -11.62 17.00
C ALA A 20 29.59 -10.11 16.92
N ALA A 21 30.85 -9.75 17.11
CA ALA A 21 31.31 -8.37 16.96
C ALA A 21 31.18 -7.86 15.52
N VAL A 22 31.53 -8.68 14.52
CA VAL A 22 31.37 -8.34 13.10
C VAL A 22 29.89 -8.13 12.76
N ILE A 23 29.01 -9.02 13.18
CA ILE A 23 27.55 -8.90 12.97
C ILE A 23 27.02 -7.63 13.64
N LEU A 24 27.39 -7.38 14.90
CA LEU A 24 26.98 -6.17 15.62
C LEU A 24 27.44 -4.90 14.90
N THR A 25 28.70 -4.87 14.45
CA THR A 25 29.24 -3.73 13.69
C THR A 25 28.47 -3.52 12.38
N ALA A 26 28.15 -4.58 11.65
CA ALA A 26 27.36 -4.51 10.41
C ALA A 26 25.95 -4.00 10.68
N VAL A 27 25.28 -4.48 11.74
CA VAL A 27 23.95 -3.99 12.15
C VAL A 27 23.99 -2.51 12.54
N LEU A 28 24.97 -2.09 13.33
CA LEU A 28 25.13 -0.68 13.71
C LEU A 28 25.39 0.22 12.48
N ALA A 29 26.23 -0.23 11.55
CA ALA A 29 26.48 0.49 10.30
C ALA A 29 25.23 0.61 9.45
N LEU A 30 24.39 -0.45 9.36
CA LEU A 30 23.11 -0.44 8.67
C LEU A 30 22.13 0.55 9.32
N ILE A 31 21.97 0.51 10.64
CA ILE A 31 21.12 1.46 11.37
C ILE A 31 21.61 2.89 11.15
N LEU A 32 22.91 3.14 11.21
CA LEU A 32 23.48 4.44 10.95
C LEU A 32 23.18 4.92 9.52
N SER A 33 23.23 4.02 8.54
CA SER A 33 22.87 4.35 7.16
C SER A 33 21.41 4.78 7.03
N PHE A 34 20.49 4.13 7.75
CA PHE A 34 19.08 4.52 7.80
C PHE A 34 18.89 5.91 8.44
N VAL A 35 19.60 6.19 9.55
CA VAL A 35 19.53 7.50 10.20
C VAL A 35 20.08 8.60 9.29
N ILE A 36 21.22 8.38 8.62
CA ILE A 36 21.82 9.35 7.70
C ILE A 36 20.92 9.61 6.48
N SER A 37 20.24 8.59 5.96
CA SER A 37 19.29 8.75 4.84
C SER A 37 18.03 9.52 5.23
N SER A 38 17.67 9.58 6.51
CA SER A 38 16.39 10.10 7.03
C SER A 38 16.39 11.63 7.14
N LYS A 39 16.41 12.34 6.02
CA LYS A 39 16.47 13.81 5.97
C LYS A 39 15.14 14.48 6.33
N GLY A 40 14.02 13.79 6.12
CA GLY A 40 12.67 14.30 6.39
C GLY A 40 12.21 15.44 5.48
N LYS A 41 12.91 15.65 4.35
CA LYS A 41 12.64 16.75 3.44
C LYS A 41 12.18 16.22 2.07
N VAL A 42 11.01 16.66 1.64
CA VAL A 42 10.41 16.29 0.35
C VAL A 42 11.28 16.81 -0.81
N LYS A 43 11.50 15.97 -1.79
CA LYS A 43 12.22 16.33 -3.02
C LYS A 43 11.35 17.25 -3.88
N PRO A 44 11.89 18.29 -4.52
CA PRO A 44 11.12 19.16 -5.38
C PRO A 44 10.58 18.38 -6.60
N VAL A 45 9.46 18.84 -7.15
CA VAL A 45 9.01 18.43 -8.49
C VAL A 45 9.89 19.15 -9.50
N THR A 46 10.50 18.38 -10.41
CA THR A 46 11.48 18.89 -11.37
C THR A 46 11.03 18.68 -12.81
N ASP A 47 11.55 19.54 -13.69
CA ASP A 47 11.47 19.34 -15.15
C ASP A 47 12.41 18.22 -15.63
N ASN A 48 12.45 17.98 -16.95
CA ASN A 48 13.29 16.95 -17.54
C ASN A 48 14.80 17.26 -17.43
N ASP A 49 15.17 18.51 -17.17
CA ASP A 49 16.55 18.96 -16.97
C ASP A 49 16.96 18.92 -15.49
N GLY A 50 16.07 18.53 -14.59
CA GLY A 50 16.28 18.42 -13.15
C GLY A 50 16.11 19.75 -12.38
N ASN A 51 15.63 20.82 -13.03
CA ASN A 51 15.36 22.08 -12.37
C ASN A 51 13.98 22.03 -11.68
N GLN A 52 13.87 22.63 -10.49
CA GLN A 52 12.58 22.75 -9.82
C GLN A 52 11.61 23.56 -10.68
N ILE A 53 10.40 23.03 -10.89
CA ILE A 53 9.34 23.72 -11.60
C ILE A 53 8.83 24.88 -10.74
N ALA A 54 8.79 26.08 -11.30
CA ALA A 54 8.31 27.27 -10.60
C ALA A 54 6.81 27.14 -10.29
N GLY A 55 6.42 27.37 -9.04
CA GLY A 55 5.02 27.22 -8.60
C GLY A 55 4.62 25.77 -8.30
N SER A 56 5.53 24.79 -8.47
CA SER A 56 5.26 23.40 -8.08
C SER A 56 5.08 23.25 -6.56
N ILE A 57 4.28 22.26 -6.17
CA ILE A 57 4.05 21.86 -4.78
C ILE A 57 4.85 20.59 -4.50
N SER A 58 5.64 20.62 -3.43
CA SER A 58 6.39 19.47 -2.91
C SER A 58 6.49 19.63 -1.40
N GLU A 59 5.56 19.07 -0.68
CA GLU A 59 5.49 19.28 0.76
C GLU A 59 5.07 18.03 1.52
N LYS A 60 5.44 17.99 2.78
CA LYS A 60 4.91 17.14 3.80
C LYS A 60 4.21 18.02 4.81
N CYS A 61 2.93 17.81 5.02
CA CYS A 61 2.10 18.63 5.90
C CYS A 61 1.23 17.77 6.81
N PHE A 62 0.72 18.43 7.84
CA PHE A 62 -0.12 17.83 8.86
C PHE A 62 -1.34 18.70 9.05
N VAL A 63 -2.52 18.08 9.22
CA VAL A 63 -3.79 18.76 9.41
C VAL A 63 -4.62 18.01 10.44
N GLU A 64 -5.38 18.75 11.25
CA GLU A 64 -6.31 18.14 12.19
C GLU A 64 -7.56 17.66 11.44
N ILE A 65 -7.84 16.36 11.52
CA ILE A 65 -8.98 15.68 10.92
C ILE A 65 -9.67 14.84 12.01
N ASN A 66 -10.94 15.11 12.29
CA ASN A 66 -11.72 14.35 13.29
C ASN A 66 -10.96 14.13 14.61
N GLY A 67 -10.29 15.20 15.11
CA GLY A 67 -9.61 15.20 16.41
C GLY A 67 -8.29 14.44 16.45
N PHE A 68 -7.65 14.16 15.32
CA PHE A 68 -6.26 13.67 15.27
C PHE A 68 -5.47 14.39 14.18
N GLU A 69 -4.14 14.39 14.32
CA GLU A 69 -3.25 14.97 13.32
C GLU A 69 -2.98 13.97 12.19
N MET A 70 -3.47 14.30 10.98
CA MET A 70 -3.25 13.50 9.77
C MET A 70 -2.08 14.06 8.97
N GLY A 71 -1.09 13.23 8.69
CA GLY A 71 0.08 13.56 7.89
C GLY A 71 -0.07 13.11 6.44
N MET A 72 0.48 13.91 5.52
CA MET A 72 0.42 13.60 4.10
C MET A 72 1.59 14.21 3.32
N PHE A 73 1.88 13.62 2.16
CA PHE A 73 2.72 14.21 1.13
C PHE A 73 1.86 14.77 0.01
N ILE A 74 2.16 15.97 -0.46
CA ILE A 74 1.48 16.61 -1.59
C ILE A 74 2.51 16.95 -2.66
N ARG A 75 2.24 16.48 -3.89
CA ARG A 75 3.10 16.72 -5.04
C ARG A 75 2.28 17.20 -6.23
N SER A 76 2.72 18.31 -6.85
CA SER A 76 2.11 18.83 -8.08
C SER A 76 3.09 19.68 -8.85
N ALA A 77 3.09 19.59 -10.18
CA ALA A 77 3.81 20.51 -11.05
C ALA A 77 3.08 21.85 -11.19
N ASP A 78 1.76 21.87 -11.00
CA ASP A 78 0.92 23.07 -11.11
C ASP A 78 -0.22 22.98 -10.06
N ALA A 79 -0.38 24.03 -9.26
CA ALA A 79 -1.44 24.11 -8.25
C ALA A 79 -2.86 24.06 -8.83
N GLU A 80 -3.01 24.40 -10.11
CA GLU A 80 -4.29 24.34 -10.82
C GLU A 80 -4.68 22.93 -11.28
N ASN A 81 -3.79 21.96 -11.17
CA ASN A 81 -4.09 20.58 -11.51
C ASN A 81 -5.29 20.03 -10.70
N PRO A 82 -6.06 19.07 -11.26
CA PRO A 82 -7.07 18.35 -10.50
C PRO A 82 -6.42 17.61 -9.31
N VAL A 83 -7.12 17.54 -8.19
CA VAL A 83 -6.63 16.85 -6.99
C VAL A 83 -6.98 15.38 -7.07
N LEU A 84 -5.97 14.52 -6.84
CA LEU A 84 -6.10 13.08 -6.70
C LEU A 84 -5.68 12.69 -5.28
N LEU A 85 -6.64 12.29 -4.45
CA LEU A 85 -6.38 11.73 -3.13
C LEU A 85 -6.08 10.23 -3.26
N PHE A 86 -4.83 9.86 -3.02
CA PHE A 86 -4.37 8.47 -3.02
C PHE A 86 -4.34 7.95 -1.59
N LEU A 87 -5.05 6.85 -1.37
CA LEU A 87 -5.15 6.15 -0.10
C LEU A 87 -4.37 4.84 -0.17
N HIS A 88 -3.49 4.62 0.81
CA HIS A 88 -2.63 3.43 0.88
C HIS A 88 -3.32 2.21 1.47
N GLY A 89 -2.87 1.02 1.13
CA GLY A 89 -3.36 -0.26 1.63
C GLY A 89 -2.86 -0.64 3.03
N GLY A 90 -2.80 -1.91 3.27
CA GLY A 90 -2.26 -2.48 4.51
C GLY A 90 -3.20 -3.45 5.23
N PRO A 91 -4.00 -3.05 6.26
CA PRO A 91 -4.16 -1.72 6.84
C PRO A 91 -2.89 -1.18 7.50
N GLY A 92 -2.80 0.17 7.55
CA GLY A 92 -1.74 0.87 8.28
C GLY A 92 -0.35 0.82 7.63
N MET A 93 -0.24 0.62 6.30
CA MET A 93 1.03 0.55 5.58
C MET A 93 1.13 1.64 4.52
N PRO A 94 1.68 2.82 4.86
CA PRO A 94 1.90 3.90 3.90
C PRO A 94 2.69 3.47 2.67
N GLU A 95 2.27 3.94 1.48
CA GLU A 95 2.81 3.52 0.19
C GLU A 95 3.57 4.61 -0.57
N TYR A 96 3.73 5.81 0.00
CA TYR A 96 4.48 6.89 -0.63
C TYR A 96 5.92 6.49 -1.03
N PHE A 97 6.51 5.51 -0.33
CA PHE A 97 7.83 4.98 -0.71
C PHE A 97 7.84 4.31 -2.10
N LEU A 98 6.69 3.86 -2.60
CA LEU A 98 6.57 3.30 -3.95
C LEU A 98 6.78 4.38 -5.01
N GLU A 99 6.30 5.61 -4.77
CA GLU A 99 6.53 6.74 -5.69
C GLU A 99 8.00 7.08 -5.82
N GLU A 100 8.80 6.95 -4.74
CA GLU A 100 10.25 7.12 -4.84
C GLU A 100 10.94 5.97 -5.60
N LYS A 101 10.45 4.74 -5.41
CA LYS A 101 11.02 3.54 -6.03
C LYS A 101 10.60 3.38 -7.49
N TYR A 102 9.36 3.72 -7.81
CA TYR A 102 8.70 3.59 -9.10
C TYR A 102 7.97 4.89 -9.46
N PRO A 103 8.70 5.95 -9.85
CA PRO A 103 8.10 7.26 -10.10
C PRO A 103 6.99 7.17 -11.16
N THR A 104 5.80 7.62 -10.81
CA THR A 104 4.63 7.56 -11.70
C THR A 104 4.54 8.74 -12.65
N GLY A 105 5.09 9.89 -12.25
CA GLY A 105 4.96 11.15 -12.97
C GLY A 105 3.55 11.76 -12.92
N LEU A 106 2.69 11.25 -12.04
CA LEU A 106 1.32 11.77 -11.84
C LEU A 106 1.31 13.24 -11.48
N GLU A 107 2.31 13.71 -10.71
CA GLU A 107 2.43 15.10 -10.27
C GLU A 107 2.51 16.12 -11.41
N LYS A 108 2.77 15.66 -12.65
CA LYS A 108 2.73 16.51 -13.84
C LYS A 108 1.30 16.91 -14.23
N TYR A 109 0.33 16.09 -13.88
CA TYR A 109 -1.06 16.20 -14.34
C TYR A 109 -2.07 16.33 -13.19
N PHE A 110 -1.67 15.96 -11.98
CA PHE A 110 -2.51 15.99 -10.79
C PHE A 110 -1.78 16.67 -9.64
N THR A 111 -2.53 17.26 -8.74
CA THR A 111 -2.09 17.50 -7.36
C THR A 111 -2.34 16.21 -6.61
N VAL A 112 -1.29 15.37 -6.49
CA VAL A 112 -1.40 14.06 -5.84
C VAL A 112 -1.19 14.21 -4.35
N VAL A 113 -2.15 13.75 -3.56
CA VAL A 113 -2.11 13.73 -2.10
C VAL A 113 -1.99 12.29 -1.62
N TYR A 114 -0.84 11.94 -1.06
CA TYR A 114 -0.58 10.66 -0.43
C TYR A 114 -0.82 10.81 1.08
N ALA A 115 -2.04 10.53 1.52
CA ALA A 115 -2.42 10.67 2.91
C ALA A 115 -2.17 9.38 3.70
N ASP A 116 -1.48 9.52 4.83
CA ASP A 116 -1.34 8.42 5.79
C ASP A 116 -2.59 8.40 6.67
N GLN A 117 -3.33 7.30 6.63
CA GLN A 117 -4.60 7.14 7.34
C GLN A 117 -4.40 7.14 8.87
N ARG A 118 -5.49 7.34 9.60
CA ARG A 118 -5.52 7.26 11.08
C ARG A 118 -4.69 6.08 11.58
N GLY A 119 -3.73 6.35 12.46
CA GLY A 119 -2.87 5.33 13.06
C GLY A 119 -1.77 4.76 12.15
N ALA A 120 -1.55 5.31 10.95
CA ALA A 120 -0.53 4.86 10.02
C ALA A 120 0.56 5.93 9.82
N GLY A 121 1.82 5.52 9.68
CA GLY A 121 2.94 6.33 9.23
C GLY A 121 3.06 7.70 9.88
N LEU A 122 2.88 8.77 9.09
CA LEU A 122 2.89 10.16 9.57
C LEU A 122 1.75 10.46 10.56
N SER A 123 0.63 9.76 10.44
CA SER A 123 -0.57 9.90 11.27
C SER A 123 -0.59 8.94 12.47
N TYR A 124 0.53 8.27 12.75
CA TYR A 124 0.62 7.37 13.90
C TYR A 124 0.77 8.13 15.20
N SER A 125 -0.07 7.81 16.18
CA SER A 125 0.07 8.22 17.58
C SER A 125 -0.38 7.09 18.51
N ASP A 126 0.31 6.94 19.66
CA ASP A 126 -0.10 6.02 20.72
C ASP A 126 -1.40 6.44 21.40
N ASP A 127 -1.82 7.71 21.22
CA ASP A 127 -3.04 8.28 21.82
C ASP A 127 -4.32 7.96 21.03
N ILE A 128 -4.21 7.37 19.83
CA ILE A 128 -5.37 7.02 19.01
C ILE A 128 -6.12 5.86 19.66
N SER A 129 -7.40 6.11 20.00
CA SER A 129 -8.25 5.07 20.57
C SER A 129 -8.49 3.92 19.61
N ALA A 130 -8.31 2.69 20.07
CA ALA A 130 -8.62 1.50 19.28
C ALA A 130 -10.09 1.43 18.81
N GLU A 131 -11.01 2.07 19.52
CA GLU A 131 -12.43 2.15 19.16
C GLU A 131 -12.69 2.96 17.89
N THR A 132 -11.78 3.92 17.57
CA THR A 132 -11.85 4.73 16.35
C THR A 132 -11.16 4.08 15.16
N MET A 133 -10.53 2.91 15.35
CA MET A 133 -9.85 2.17 14.31
C MET A 133 -10.80 1.15 13.66
N ASN A 134 -11.77 1.67 12.91
CA ASN A 134 -12.77 0.93 12.15
C ASN A 134 -13.04 1.62 10.80
N ILE A 135 -13.66 0.89 9.87
CA ILE A 135 -13.84 1.32 8.48
C ILE A 135 -14.76 2.55 8.33
N GLU A 136 -15.78 2.68 9.18
CA GLU A 136 -16.70 3.83 9.18
C GLU A 136 -15.96 5.12 9.56
N GLN A 137 -15.17 5.06 10.65
CA GLN A 137 -14.38 6.22 11.08
C GLN A 137 -13.35 6.62 10.02
N LEU A 138 -12.70 5.66 9.37
CA LEU A 138 -11.75 5.96 8.30
C LEU A 138 -12.46 6.62 7.10
N ALA A 139 -13.68 6.20 6.75
CA ALA A 139 -14.44 6.83 5.70
C ALA A 139 -14.81 8.29 6.03
N ASP A 140 -15.18 8.57 7.28
CA ASP A 140 -15.48 9.90 7.76
C ASP A 140 -14.22 10.79 7.78
N ASP A 141 -13.06 10.23 8.17
CA ASP A 141 -11.77 10.94 8.11
C ASP A 141 -11.39 11.32 6.67
N ILE A 142 -11.61 10.41 5.71
CA ILE A 142 -11.34 10.66 4.29
C ILE A 142 -12.27 11.75 3.75
N ALA A 143 -13.54 11.75 4.16
CA ALA A 143 -14.49 12.78 3.76
C ALA A 143 -14.09 14.17 4.29
N GLU A 144 -13.72 14.28 5.57
CA GLU A 144 -13.24 15.54 6.15
C GLU A 144 -11.92 16.00 5.52
N LEU A 145 -10.97 15.09 5.28
CA LEU A 145 -9.76 15.42 4.53
C LEU A 145 -10.10 15.92 3.13
N THR A 146 -11.09 15.33 2.46
CA THR A 146 -11.52 15.76 1.13
C THR A 146 -12.06 17.20 1.16
N GLU A 147 -12.88 17.55 2.15
CA GLU A 147 -13.37 18.93 2.29
C GLU A 147 -12.22 19.92 2.53
N TYR A 148 -11.25 19.57 3.38
CA TYR A 148 -10.04 20.37 3.56
C TYR A 148 -9.27 20.57 2.24
N LEU A 149 -9.10 19.51 1.44
CA LEU A 149 -8.38 19.60 0.16
C LEU A 149 -9.15 20.43 -0.88
N LYS A 150 -10.49 20.31 -0.92
CA LYS A 150 -11.34 21.14 -1.77
C LYS A 150 -11.18 22.62 -1.44
N GLU A 151 -11.26 22.98 -0.17
CA GLU A 151 -11.07 24.37 0.28
C GLU A 151 -9.66 24.86 -0.05
N ARG A 152 -8.63 24.08 0.30
CA ARG A 152 -7.23 24.42 0.10
C ARG A 152 -6.88 24.70 -1.36
N PHE A 153 -7.37 23.88 -2.29
CA PHE A 153 -7.07 23.98 -3.72
C PHE A 153 -8.18 24.64 -4.55
N GLY A 154 -9.23 25.13 -3.90
CA GLY A 154 -10.35 25.81 -4.60
C GLY A 154 -11.08 24.89 -5.57
N LYS A 155 -11.22 23.60 -5.24
CA LYS A 155 -11.88 22.61 -6.10
C LYS A 155 -13.29 22.30 -5.62
N GLU A 156 -14.22 22.12 -6.55
CA GLU A 156 -15.60 21.70 -6.23
C GLU A 156 -15.66 20.25 -5.78
N LYS A 157 -14.93 19.37 -6.47
CA LYS A 157 -14.77 17.95 -6.18
C LYS A 157 -13.32 17.53 -6.41
N ILE A 158 -12.96 16.33 -5.95
CA ILE A 158 -11.64 15.74 -6.23
C ILE A 158 -11.78 14.31 -6.77
N TYR A 159 -10.68 13.69 -7.18
CA TYR A 159 -10.63 12.27 -7.52
C TYR A 159 -10.16 11.48 -6.30
N LEU A 160 -10.79 10.32 -6.06
CA LEU A 160 -10.43 9.41 -4.97
C LEU A 160 -9.88 8.12 -5.53
N MET A 161 -8.67 7.72 -5.12
CA MET A 161 -8.07 6.44 -5.45
C MET A 161 -7.76 5.66 -4.18
N GLY A 162 -8.25 4.42 -4.09
CA GLY A 162 -7.95 3.51 -2.98
C GLY A 162 -7.20 2.28 -3.45
N HIS A 163 -6.05 1.95 -2.81
CA HIS A 163 -5.26 0.78 -3.16
C HIS A 163 -5.43 -0.35 -2.14
N SER A 164 -5.63 -1.58 -2.64
CA SER A 164 -5.60 -2.78 -1.79
C SER A 164 -6.63 -2.72 -0.66
N TRP A 165 -6.25 -3.03 0.57
CA TRP A 165 -7.15 -3.05 1.72
C TRP A 165 -8.01 -1.78 1.85
N VAL A 166 -7.44 -0.59 1.65
CA VAL A 166 -8.21 0.65 1.75
C VAL A 166 -9.19 0.88 0.60
N SER A 167 -9.12 0.10 -0.48
CA SER A 167 -10.14 0.16 -1.51
C SER A 167 -11.54 -0.20 -0.97
N ALA A 168 -11.60 -0.98 0.11
CA ALA A 168 -12.81 -1.24 0.89
C ALA A 168 -13.34 0.04 1.55
N VAL A 169 -12.46 0.84 2.18
CA VAL A 169 -12.83 2.15 2.74
C VAL A 169 -13.19 3.13 1.63
N GLY A 170 -12.39 3.18 0.56
CA GLY A 170 -12.60 4.09 -0.56
C GLY A 170 -13.94 3.89 -1.26
N ILE A 171 -14.34 2.63 -1.53
CA ILE A 171 -15.64 2.32 -2.15
C ILE A 171 -16.81 2.69 -1.21
N MET A 172 -16.65 2.47 0.10
CA MET A 172 -17.64 2.88 1.09
C MET A 172 -17.73 4.41 1.19
N THR A 173 -16.59 5.11 1.18
CA THR A 173 -16.54 6.58 1.20
C THR A 173 -17.22 7.16 -0.05
N ALA A 174 -16.94 6.61 -1.23
CA ALA A 174 -17.57 7.00 -2.48
C ALA A 174 -19.08 6.78 -2.48
N HIS A 175 -19.55 5.69 -1.84
CA HIS A 175 -20.97 5.42 -1.68
C HIS A 175 -21.64 6.39 -0.69
N LYS A 176 -20.97 6.72 0.41
CA LYS A 176 -21.52 7.55 1.50
C LYS A 176 -21.50 9.05 1.18
N TYR A 177 -20.50 9.52 0.41
CA TYR A 177 -20.21 10.91 0.11
C TYR A 177 -19.99 11.18 -1.39
N PRO A 178 -20.95 10.80 -2.27
CA PRO A 178 -20.76 10.89 -3.75
C PRO A 178 -20.58 12.32 -4.25
N GLU A 179 -21.09 13.31 -3.50
CA GLU A 179 -20.97 14.73 -3.84
C GLU A 179 -19.55 15.28 -3.73
N LEU A 180 -18.64 14.58 -3.04
CA LEU A 180 -17.25 15.01 -2.84
C LEU A 180 -16.34 14.64 -4.02
N TYR A 181 -16.74 13.70 -4.86
CA TYR A 181 -15.83 13.10 -5.84
C TYR A 181 -16.34 13.20 -7.27
N TYR A 182 -15.41 13.45 -8.21
CA TYR A 182 -15.68 13.29 -9.65
C TYR A 182 -15.74 11.83 -10.06
N ALA A 183 -14.87 11.01 -9.48
CA ALA A 183 -14.84 9.57 -9.68
C ALA A 183 -14.11 8.88 -8.53
N TYR A 184 -14.40 7.59 -8.35
CA TYR A 184 -13.64 6.68 -7.52
C TYR A 184 -12.86 5.69 -8.37
N ILE A 185 -11.58 5.48 -8.04
CA ILE A 185 -10.69 4.51 -8.67
C ILE A 185 -10.24 3.48 -7.62
N GLY A 186 -10.69 2.24 -7.75
CA GLY A 186 -10.23 1.14 -6.90
C GLY A 186 -9.05 0.41 -7.55
N MET A 187 -7.86 0.50 -6.99
CA MET A 187 -6.69 -0.25 -7.43
C MET A 187 -6.52 -1.49 -6.57
N GLY A 188 -6.56 -2.69 -7.18
CA GLY A 188 -6.65 -3.93 -6.40
C GLY A 188 -7.91 -3.90 -5.51
N GLN A 189 -9.09 -3.69 -6.12
CA GLN A 189 -10.35 -3.47 -5.40
C GLN A 189 -10.80 -4.70 -4.64
N ILE A 190 -10.91 -4.61 -3.32
CA ILE A 190 -11.49 -5.65 -2.47
C ILE A 190 -12.98 -5.80 -2.78
N ALA A 191 -13.41 -7.05 -2.94
CA ALA A 191 -14.79 -7.43 -3.22
C ALA A 191 -15.37 -8.34 -2.13
N ASN A 192 -14.74 -9.49 -1.88
CA ASN A 192 -15.11 -10.48 -0.88
C ASN A 192 -13.87 -11.29 -0.48
N ASP A 193 -13.50 -11.24 0.79
CA ASP A 193 -12.24 -11.85 1.27
C ASP A 193 -12.26 -13.38 1.24
N GLU A 194 -13.40 -14.00 1.49
CA GLU A 194 -13.56 -15.46 1.46
C GLU A 194 -13.39 -16.01 0.05
N LEU A 195 -14.11 -15.44 -0.93
CA LEU A 195 -13.96 -15.81 -2.35
C LEU A 195 -12.53 -15.53 -2.85
N ASN A 196 -11.94 -14.41 -2.44
CA ASN A 196 -10.55 -14.08 -2.76
C ASN A 196 -9.58 -15.15 -2.24
N SER A 197 -9.76 -15.58 -1.01
CA SER A 197 -8.96 -16.65 -0.39
C SER A 197 -9.09 -17.98 -1.14
N GLN A 198 -10.30 -18.35 -1.54
CA GLN A 198 -10.57 -19.56 -2.29
C GLN A 198 -9.91 -19.53 -3.68
N MET A 199 -10.16 -18.47 -4.46
CA MET A 199 -9.61 -18.33 -5.82
C MET A 199 -8.08 -18.29 -5.81
N ASN A 200 -7.49 -17.62 -4.84
CA ASN A 200 -6.04 -17.54 -4.70
C ASN A 200 -5.42 -18.89 -4.31
N TYR A 201 -6.06 -19.63 -3.42
CA TYR A 201 -5.62 -20.98 -3.08
C TYR A 201 -5.59 -21.88 -4.34
N GLU A 202 -6.66 -21.90 -5.11
CA GLU A 202 -6.77 -22.70 -6.34
C GLU A 202 -5.70 -22.32 -7.37
N TYR A 203 -5.52 -21.02 -7.59
CA TYR A 203 -4.48 -20.51 -8.49
C TYR A 203 -3.08 -20.94 -8.04
N LEU A 204 -2.71 -20.72 -6.79
CA LEU A 204 -1.37 -20.99 -6.28
C LEU A 204 -1.05 -22.48 -6.29
N VAL A 205 -2.00 -23.33 -5.91
CA VAL A 205 -1.82 -24.80 -6.00
C VAL A 205 -1.60 -25.22 -7.45
N ASN A 206 -2.41 -24.73 -8.39
CA ASN A 206 -2.28 -25.02 -9.81
C ASN A 206 -0.93 -24.53 -10.36
N TYR A 207 -0.56 -23.27 -10.10
CA TYR A 207 0.68 -22.65 -10.54
C TYR A 207 1.92 -23.47 -10.12
N PHE A 208 2.03 -23.78 -8.83
CA PHE A 208 3.20 -24.54 -8.34
C PHE A 208 3.17 -26.02 -8.75
N THR A 209 2.00 -26.60 -8.98
CA THR A 209 1.87 -27.95 -9.56
C THR A 209 2.40 -27.99 -10.99
N GLN A 210 2.03 -27.01 -11.83
CA GLN A 210 2.54 -26.89 -13.20
C GLN A 210 4.05 -26.65 -13.25
N LYS A 211 4.61 -25.94 -12.25
CA LYS A 211 6.06 -25.73 -12.09
C LYS A 211 6.79 -26.96 -11.53
N GLY A 212 6.08 -28.00 -11.09
CA GLY A 212 6.68 -29.17 -10.44
C GLY A 212 7.18 -28.92 -9.02
N ASP A 213 6.84 -27.76 -8.40
CA ASP A 213 7.27 -27.41 -7.03
C ASP A 213 6.35 -28.05 -5.98
N ASN A 214 6.48 -29.37 -5.83
CA ASN A 214 5.72 -30.14 -4.83
C ASN A 214 5.97 -29.70 -3.38
N ALA A 215 7.11 -29.04 -3.10
CA ALA A 215 7.40 -28.55 -1.76
C ALA A 215 6.52 -27.34 -1.45
N MET A 216 6.35 -26.44 -2.42
CA MET A 216 5.46 -25.29 -2.29
C MET A 216 4.00 -25.70 -2.22
N VAL A 217 3.56 -26.65 -3.05
CA VAL A 217 2.19 -27.20 -2.98
C VAL A 217 1.90 -27.77 -1.58
N ARG A 218 2.83 -28.53 -0.99
CA ARG A 218 2.67 -29.01 0.39
C ARG A 218 2.63 -27.89 1.41
N LYS A 219 3.41 -26.82 1.21
CA LYS A 219 3.41 -25.64 2.09
C LYS A 219 2.07 -24.92 2.05
N ILE A 220 1.48 -24.72 0.87
CA ILE A 220 0.16 -24.09 0.69
C ILE A 220 -0.92 -24.96 1.35
N ASN A 221 -0.94 -26.26 1.03
CA ASN A 221 -1.95 -27.20 1.55
C ASN A 221 -1.93 -27.34 3.09
N LYS A 222 -0.83 -26.99 3.76
CA LYS A 222 -0.76 -26.97 5.24
C LYS A 222 -1.75 -25.97 5.85
N TYR A 223 -2.11 -24.93 5.12
CA TYR A 223 -2.98 -23.86 5.58
C TYR A 223 -4.36 -23.87 4.89
N LYS A 224 -4.69 -24.97 4.19
CA LYS A 224 -5.99 -25.13 3.59
C LYS A 224 -7.09 -25.14 4.64
N THR A 225 -8.20 -24.46 4.36
CA THR A 225 -9.45 -24.47 5.12
C THR A 225 -10.59 -24.95 4.21
N ASP A 226 -11.79 -25.11 4.75
CA ASP A 226 -12.96 -25.45 3.92
C ASP A 226 -13.31 -24.32 2.94
N ASP A 227 -13.02 -23.06 3.31
CA ASP A 227 -13.35 -21.83 2.59
C ASP A 227 -12.10 -21.21 1.88
N GLY A 228 -11.09 -22.02 1.54
CA GLY A 228 -9.88 -21.54 0.86
C GLY A 228 -8.60 -21.87 1.62
N TRP A 229 -7.87 -20.85 2.10
CA TRP A 229 -6.69 -21.04 2.92
C TRP A 229 -6.50 -19.89 3.93
N ASN A 230 -5.90 -20.19 5.08
CA ASN A 230 -5.64 -19.22 6.13
C ASN A 230 -4.17 -19.33 6.59
N ALA A 231 -3.26 -18.80 5.81
CA ALA A 231 -1.84 -18.75 6.13
C ALA A 231 -1.48 -17.42 6.81
N PRO A 232 -0.46 -17.39 7.70
CA PRO A 232 0.08 -16.14 8.22
C PRO A 232 0.52 -15.19 7.09
N GLY A 233 0.30 -13.89 7.24
CA GLY A 233 0.56 -12.89 6.20
C GLY A 233 1.97 -12.96 5.59
N ASN A 234 3.01 -13.15 6.40
CA ASN A 234 4.38 -13.33 5.93
C ASN A 234 4.59 -14.61 5.10
N VAL A 235 3.75 -15.64 5.30
CA VAL A 235 3.77 -16.87 4.50
C VAL A 235 3.05 -16.64 3.18
N VAL A 236 1.91 -15.93 3.21
CA VAL A 236 1.15 -15.52 2.01
C VAL A 236 2.07 -14.73 1.10
N GLU A 237 2.65 -13.64 1.59
CA GLU A 237 3.53 -12.75 0.83
C GLU A 237 4.71 -13.50 0.22
N GLN A 238 5.37 -14.37 0.98
CA GLN A 238 6.47 -15.19 0.46
C GLN A 238 6.04 -16.10 -0.70
N ILE A 239 4.83 -16.67 -0.65
CA ILE A 239 4.31 -17.54 -1.69
C ILE A 239 3.94 -16.71 -2.93
N LEU A 240 3.27 -15.59 -2.73
CA LEU A 240 2.89 -14.66 -3.80
C LEU A 240 4.13 -14.07 -4.50
N CYS A 241 5.15 -13.61 -3.76
CA CYS A 241 6.41 -13.14 -4.35
C CYS A 241 7.04 -14.21 -5.25
N LYS A 242 7.07 -15.48 -4.82
CA LYS A 242 7.60 -16.60 -5.63
C LYS A 242 6.76 -16.88 -6.88
N ALA A 243 5.49 -16.60 -6.83
CA ALA A 243 4.60 -16.72 -7.98
C ALA A 243 4.68 -15.49 -8.93
N GLY A 244 5.34 -14.40 -8.51
CA GLY A 244 5.32 -13.12 -9.19
C GLY A 244 3.94 -12.48 -9.17
N ALA A 245 3.25 -12.56 -8.03
CA ALA A 245 1.84 -12.23 -7.84
C ALA A 245 1.58 -11.43 -6.54
N ALA A 246 2.66 -10.82 -5.97
CA ALA A 246 2.62 -10.02 -4.75
C ALA A 246 2.51 -8.51 -5.06
N THR A 247 3.04 -7.65 -4.19
CA THR A 247 3.03 -6.17 -4.33
C THR A 247 3.45 -5.72 -5.73
N THR A 248 4.46 -6.35 -6.32
CA THR A 248 4.86 -6.16 -7.73
C THR A 248 5.25 -7.49 -8.35
N ARG A 249 5.29 -7.55 -9.69
CA ARG A 249 5.77 -8.72 -10.46
C ARG A 249 7.19 -9.13 -10.09
N GLU A 250 8.04 -8.15 -9.81
CA GLU A 250 9.45 -8.35 -9.51
C GLU A 250 9.72 -8.51 -8.01
N CYS A 251 8.69 -8.68 -7.18
CA CYS A 251 8.84 -8.88 -5.75
C CYS A 251 9.77 -10.06 -5.44
N ARG A 252 10.84 -9.80 -4.68
CA ARG A 252 11.80 -10.80 -4.21
C ARG A 252 11.53 -11.21 -2.77
N SER A 253 11.24 -10.23 -1.93
CA SER A 253 10.83 -10.39 -0.54
C SER A 253 10.42 -9.05 0.08
N ASP A 254 9.58 -9.07 1.11
CA ASP A 254 9.23 -7.89 1.92
C ASP A 254 10.46 -7.11 2.41
N ALA A 255 11.51 -7.83 2.79
CA ALA A 255 12.73 -7.20 3.29
C ALA A 255 13.41 -6.33 2.23
N LEU A 256 13.51 -6.81 0.99
CA LEU A 256 14.22 -6.13 -0.09
C LEU A 256 13.36 -5.10 -0.81
N ASP A 257 12.06 -5.35 -0.91
CA ASP A 257 11.18 -4.56 -1.79
C ASP A 257 10.25 -3.62 -1.03
N ILE A 258 10.08 -3.82 0.29
CA ILE A 258 9.29 -2.96 1.17
C ILE A 258 10.17 -2.38 2.29
N PHE A 259 10.75 -3.23 3.15
CA PHE A 259 11.48 -2.74 4.34
C PHE A 259 12.66 -1.84 3.99
N LEU A 260 13.58 -2.28 3.14
CA LEU A 260 14.76 -1.50 2.79
C LEU A 260 14.42 -0.20 2.03
N PRO A 261 13.51 -0.19 1.04
CA PRO A 261 13.07 1.06 0.42
C PRO A 261 12.50 2.07 1.42
N ILE A 262 11.65 1.66 2.35
CA ILE A 262 11.14 2.55 3.41
C ILE A 262 12.30 3.07 4.26
N MET A 263 13.17 2.19 4.73
CA MET A 263 14.25 2.59 5.64
C MET A 263 15.29 3.49 4.99
N TRP A 264 15.47 3.44 3.67
CA TRP A 264 16.35 4.36 2.92
C TRP A 264 15.63 5.55 2.28
N ASN A 265 14.30 5.61 2.31
CA ASN A 265 13.58 6.77 1.81
C ASN A 265 14.07 8.05 2.51
N SER A 266 14.42 9.08 1.73
CA SER A 266 15.03 10.30 2.29
C SER A 266 14.00 11.33 2.75
N GLU A 267 12.73 11.17 2.41
CA GLU A 267 11.69 12.15 2.67
C GLU A 267 10.99 11.95 4.02
N TYR A 268 11.17 10.78 4.63
CA TYR A 268 10.81 10.53 6.02
C TYR A 268 11.98 10.79 6.96
N THR A 269 11.69 11.30 8.15
CA THR A 269 12.60 11.24 9.30
C THR A 269 12.73 9.80 9.80
N PHE A 270 13.75 9.52 10.62
CA PHE A 270 13.91 8.16 11.19
C PHE A 270 12.74 7.78 12.10
N GLY A 271 12.22 8.74 12.88
CA GLY A 271 11.02 8.53 13.72
C GLY A 271 9.79 8.16 12.90
N GLU A 272 9.51 8.91 11.82
CA GLU A 272 8.39 8.62 10.92
C GLU A 272 8.51 7.23 10.27
N LYS A 273 9.72 6.79 9.90
CA LYS A 273 9.94 5.41 9.43
C LYS A 273 9.62 4.36 10.49
N CYS A 274 9.97 4.63 11.74
CA CYS A 274 9.58 3.74 12.85
C CYS A 274 8.05 3.73 13.02
N ASN A 275 7.39 4.89 12.90
CA ASN A 275 5.94 5.01 12.99
C ASN A 275 5.20 4.20 11.90
N ILE A 276 5.76 4.07 10.68
CA ILE A 276 5.21 3.18 9.64
C ILE A 276 5.06 1.74 10.17
N TRP A 277 6.09 1.22 10.83
CA TRP A 277 6.06 -0.15 11.35
C TRP A 277 5.20 -0.29 12.60
N LEU A 278 5.21 0.72 13.48
CA LEU A 278 4.36 0.76 14.66
C LEU A 278 2.88 0.82 14.26
N GLY A 279 2.53 1.66 13.29
CA GLY A 279 1.18 1.79 12.74
C GLY A 279 0.68 0.49 12.10
N LYS A 280 1.51 -0.16 11.25
CA LYS A 280 1.20 -1.47 10.68
C LYS A 280 0.91 -2.52 11.76
N MET A 281 1.75 -2.57 12.80
CA MET A 281 1.59 -3.54 13.90
C MET A 281 0.39 -3.24 14.79
N SER A 282 0.06 -1.97 15.00
CA SER A 282 -1.10 -1.52 15.76
C SER A 282 -2.39 -1.82 15.00
N SER A 283 -2.49 -1.41 13.73
CA SER A 283 -3.67 -1.63 12.87
C SER A 283 -4.06 -3.11 12.76
N ALA A 284 -3.07 -4.01 12.74
CA ALA A 284 -3.29 -5.46 12.72
C ALA A 284 -4.03 -6.02 13.95
N LYS A 285 -4.18 -5.23 15.02
CA LYS A 285 -4.85 -5.63 16.27
C LYS A 285 -6.20 -4.95 16.49
N THR A 286 -6.66 -4.17 15.53
CA THR A 286 -7.89 -3.37 15.63
C THR A 286 -9.05 -4.00 14.87
N GLN A 287 -10.23 -3.35 14.95
CA GLN A 287 -11.44 -3.73 14.21
C GLN A 287 -11.22 -3.76 12.71
N LEU A 288 -10.28 -2.98 12.17
CA LEU A 288 -9.94 -2.95 10.73
C LEU A 288 -9.65 -4.34 10.14
N MET A 289 -9.09 -5.26 10.94
CA MET A 289 -8.85 -6.64 10.50
C MET A 289 -10.11 -7.48 10.42
N GLN A 290 -11.18 -7.10 11.13
CA GLN A 290 -12.48 -7.79 11.08
C GLN A 290 -13.34 -7.22 9.93
N ASP A 291 -13.24 -5.91 9.67
CA ASP A 291 -14.00 -5.22 8.65
C ASP A 291 -13.69 -5.72 7.23
N ARG A 292 -12.54 -6.37 7.02
CA ARG A 292 -12.18 -7.03 5.75
C ARG A 292 -13.16 -8.14 5.32
N TYR A 293 -13.88 -8.73 6.26
CA TYR A 293 -14.86 -9.80 5.99
C TYR A 293 -16.23 -9.29 5.54
N ILE A 294 -16.40 -7.97 5.36
CA ILE A 294 -17.60 -7.40 4.75
C ILE A 294 -17.68 -7.87 3.29
N ASP A 295 -18.87 -8.29 2.88
CA ASP A 295 -19.12 -8.68 1.50
C ASP A 295 -19.44 -7.44 0.65
N PHE A 296 -18.38 -6.71 0.25
CA PHE A 296 -18.51 -5.45 -0.49
C PHE A 296 -19.27 -5.62 -1.79
N MET A 297 -19.05 -6.73 -2.49
CA MET A 297 -19.68 -6.98 -3.79
C MET A 297 -21.18 -7.27 -3.72
N ASN A 298 -21.77 -7.42 -2.53
CA ASN A 298 -23.20 -7.55 -2.34
C ASN A 298 -23.79 -6.41 -1.48
N VAL A 299 -22.96 -5.62 -0.80
CA VAL A 299 -23.41 -4.50 0.04
C VAL A 299 -23.34 -3.17 -0.70
N TYR A 300 -22.27 -2.91 -1.46
CA TYR A 300 -22.04 -1.64 -2.16
C TYR A 300 -22.14 -1.85 -3.67
N THR A 301 -23.35 -1.76 -4.22
CA THR A 301 -23.62 -2.04 -5.65
C THR A 301 -24.24 -0.86 -6.40
N GLU A 302 -24.74 0.17 -5.71
CA GLU A 302 -25.38 1.33 -6.33
C GLU A 302 -24.57 2.60 -6.03
N PHE A 303 -24.15 3.34 -7.07
CA PHE A 303 -23.32 4.54 -6.94
C PHE A 303 -23.89 5.70 -7.77
N GLU A 304 -23.72 6.93 -7.23
CA GLU A 304 -24.12 8.18 -7.90
C GLU A 304 -22.95 8.85 -8.66
N LEU A 305 -21.73 8.27 -8.59
CA LEU A 305 -20.53 8.78 -9.25
C LEU A 305 -19.89 7.68 -10.12
N PRO A 306 -19.01 8.04 -11.09
CA PRO A 306 -18.25 7.09 -11.88
C PRO A 306 -17.35 6.19 -11.03
N ILE A 307 -17.30 4.89 -11.36
CA ILE A 307 -16.50 3.86 -10.67
C ILE A 307 -15.57 3.17 -11.65
N TYR A 308 -14.29 3.17 -11.35
CA TYR A 308 -13.27 2.52 -12.16
C TYR A 308 -12.41 1.58 -11.33
N PHE A 309 -12.05 0.41 -11.89
CA PHE A 309 -11.13 -0.51 -11.23
C PHE A 309 -9.87 -0.74 -12.07
N PHE A 310 -8.72 -0.64 -11.40
CA PHE A 310 -7.39 -0.94 -11.94
C PHE A 310 -6.92 -2.25 -11.30
N SER A 311 -6.58 -3.24 -12.11
CA SER A 311 -6.13 -4.54 -11.62
C SER A 311 -4.99 -5.07 -12.48
N GLY A 312 -3.93 -5.59 -11.86
CA GLY A 312 -2.88 -6.30 -12.57
C GLY A 312 -3.32 -7.71 -12.95
N ALA A 313 -2.94 -8.18 -14.12
CA ALA A 313 -3.27 -9.53 -14.59
C ALA A 313 -2.65 -10.65 -13.72
N TYR A 314 -1.64 -10.30 -12.92
CA TYR A 314 -0.98 -11.19 -11.98
C TYR A 314 -1.27 -10.83 -10.52
N ASP A 315 -2.29 -10.01 -10.26
CA ASP A 315 -2.72 -9.72 -8.90
C ASP A 315 -3.47 -10.91 -8.31
N TYR A 316 -2.83 -11.58 -7.38
CA TYR A 316 -3.40 -12.62 -6.53
C TYR A 316 -3.23 -12.28 -5.04
N THR A 317 -2.90 -11.03 -4.72
CA THR A 317 -3.14 -10.44 -3.40
C THR A 317 -4.62 -10.10 -3.28
N VAL A 318 -5.13 -9.34 -4.26
CA VAL A 318 -6.57 -9.13 -4.50
C VAL A 318 -6.89 -9.61 -5.91
N ASN A 319 -7.59 -10.71 -6.01
CA ASN A 319 -7.81 -11.41 -7.28
C ASN A 319 -8.51 -10.52 -8.31
N HIS A 320 -7.87 -10.29 -9.46
CA HIS A 320 -8.35 -9.39 -10.51
C HIS A 320 -9.67 -9.88 -11.14
N GLU A 321 -9.89 -11.19 -11.26
CA GLU A 321 -11.14 -11.74 -11.77
C GLU A 321 -12.29 -11.46 -10.80
N LEU A 322 -12.05 -11.56 -9.50
CA LEU A 322 -13.04 -11.23 -8.48
C LEU A 322 -13.37 -9.73 -8.48
N SER A 323 -12.37 -8.86 -8.66
CA SER A 323 -12.60 -7.42 -8.81
C SER A 323 -13.45 -7.11 -10.06
N ALA A 324 -13.21 -7.80 -11.19
CA ALA A 324 -14.04 -7.68 -12.39
C ALA A 324 -15.49 -8.14 -12.14
N MET A 325 -15.68 -9.29 -11.49
CA MET A 325 -17.00 -9.79 -11.10
C MET A 325 -17.75 -8.79 -10.19
N TYR A 326 -17.03 -8.09 -9.32
CA TYR A 326 -17.63 -7.06 -8.49
C TYR A 326 -18.08 -5.86 -9.32
N LEU A 327 -17.25 -5.35 -10.23
CA LEU A 327 -17.61 -4.24 -11.10
C LEU A 327 -18.85 -4.56 -11.98
N ASP A 328 -18.99 -5.81 -12.42
CA ASP A 328 -20.17 -6.24 -13.18
C ASP A 328 -21.47 -6.06 -12.40
N LYS A 329 -21.45 -6.24 -11.08
CA LYS A 329 -22.61 -6.04 -10.19
C LYS A 329 -22.89 -4.56 -9.90
N ILE A 330 -21.93 -3.67 -10.09
CA ILE A 330 -22.08 -2.25 -9.79
C ILE A 330 -22.97 -1.58 -10.83
N THR A 331 -23.93 -0.76 -10.34
CA THR A 331 -24.67 0.24 -11.10
C THR A 331 -24.07 1.62 -10.76
N ALA A 332 -23.58 2.32 -11.77
CA ALA A 332 -23.00 3.65 -11.65
C ALA A 332 -23.27 4.45 -12.94
N PRO A 333 -23.18 5.82 -12.91
CA PRO A 333 -23.32 6.63 -14.11
C PRO A 333 -22.33 6.25 -15.22
N GLU A 334 -21.13 5.90 -14.83
CA GLU A 334 -20.07 5.37 -15.69
C GLU A 334 -19.25 4.36 -14.91
N LYS A 335 -18.77 3.31 -15.56
CA LYS A 335 -17.89 2.32 -14.95
C LYS A 335 -16.90 1.73 -15.95
N GLY A 336 -15.69 1.39 -15.49
CA GLY A 336 -14.66 0.81 -16.32
C GLY A 336 -13.73 -0.13 -15.55
N PHE A 337 -13.39 -1.27 -16.16
CA PHE A 337 -12.36 -2.18 -15.68
C PHE A 337 -11.12 -2.09 -16.56
N TYR A 338 -9.99 -1.80 -15.96
CA TYR A 338 -8.72 -1.67 -16.66
C TYR A 338 -7.75 -2.75 -16.17
N LEU A 339 -7.50 -3.73 -17.02
CA LEU A 339 -6.52 -4.77 -16.77
C LEU A 339 -5.13 -4.30 -17.21
N PHE A 340 -4.13 -4.44 -16.33
CA PHE A 340 -2.73 -4.13 -16.58
C PHE A 340 -2.00 -5.46 -16.79
N GLU A 341 -1.58 -5.72 -18.03
CA GLU A 341 -1.17 -7.05 -18.50
C GLU A 341 0.17 -7.51 -17.92
N ASP A 342 1.04 -6.57 -17.54
CA ASP A 342 2.37 -6.86 -17.03
C ASP A 342 2.50 -6.60 -15.51
N SER A 343 1.40 -6.24 -14.85
CA SER A 343 1.38 -5.86 -13.43
C SER A 343 0.82 -6.97 -12.52
N ALA A 344 1.30 -6.95 -11.27
CA ALA A 344 0.67 -7.63 -10.14
C ALA A 344 -0.20 -6.65 -9.34
N HIS A 345 0.02 -6.52 -8.03
CA HIS A 345 -0.87 -5.80 -7.12
C HIS A 345 -0.77 -4.26 -7.20
N SER A 346 0.27 -3.70 -7.83
CA SER A 346 0.51 -2.25 -7.85
C SER A 346 0.57 -1.68 -9.27
N PRO A 347 -0.47 -1.82 -10.10
CA PRO A 347 -0.42 -1.47 -11.53
C PRO A 347 -0.10 0.01 -11.80
N LEU A 348 -0.46 0.94 -10.94
CA LEU A 348 -0.08 2.34 -11.06
C LEU A 348 1.45 2.53 -11.08
N PHE A 349 2.16 1.74 -10.29
CA PHE A 349 3.61 1.81 -10.13
C PHE A 349 4.37 0.89 -11.10
N GLU A 350 3.72 -0.17 -11.60
CA GLU A 350 4.33 -1.13 -12.51
C GLU A 350 4.16 -0.75 -13.99
N GLU A 351 3.01 -0.16 -14.36
CA GLU A 351 2.70 0.34 -15.71
C GLU A 351 2.25 1.81 -15.67
N PRO A 352 3.11 2.76 -15.19
CA PRO A 352 2.69 4.14 -14.89
C PRO A 352 2.21 4.90 -16.13
N GLU A 353 2.81 4.70 -17.30
CA GLU A 353 2.41 5.39 -18.53
C GLU A 353 0.97 5.02 -18.94
N LYS A 354 0.60 3.74 -18.80
CA LYS A 354 -0.76 3.26 -19.05
C LYS A 354 -1.74 3.80 -18.03
N ALA A 355 -1.37 3.77 -16.74
CA ALA A 355 -2.20 4.27 -15.65
C ALA A 355 -2.47 5.77 -15.79
N VAL A 356 -1.45 6.59 -16.04
CA VAL A 356 -1.56 8.03 -16.27
C VAL A 356 -2.47 8.32 -17.45
N LYS A 357 -2.30 7.62 -18.58
CA LYS A 357 -3.16 7.81 -19.75
C LYS A 357 -4.63 7.54 -19.45
N ILE A 358 -4.93 6.45 -18.74
CA ILE A 358 -6.31 6.10 -18.35
C ILE A 358 -6.87 7.16 -17.40
N LEU A 359 -6.10 7.59 -16.39
CA LEU A 359 -6.54 8.64 -15.47
C LEU A 359 -6.85 9.96 -16.19
N LEU A 360 -6.03 10.34 -17.17
CA LEU A 360 -6.30 11.53 -18.00
C LEU A 360 -7.55 11.37 -18.88
N ASP A 361 -7.90 10.17 -19.30
CA ASP A 361 -9.13 9.90 -20.03
C ASP A 361 -10.36 9.95 -19.11
N ILE A 362 -10.25 9.47 -17.86
CA ILE A 362 -11.29 9.57 -16.81
C ILE A 362 -11.55 11.02 -16.41
N CYS A 363 -10.56 11.91 -16.51
CA CYS A 363 -10.68 13.32 -16.09
C CYS A 363 -11.21 14.26 -17.18
N LYS A 364 -11.58 13.74 -18.34
CA LYS A 364 -12.17 14.54 -19.45
C LYS A 364 -13.65 14.77 -19.26
#